data_295b113f6b258684944d10c8a43823a5
#
_entry.id   295b113f6b258684944d10c8a43823a5
#
_cell.length_a   1.000
_cell.length_b   1.000
_cell.length_c   1.000
_cell.angle_alpha   90.00
_cell.angle_beta   90.00
_cell.angle_gamma   90.00
#
_symmetry.space_group_name_H-M   'P 1'
#
loop_
_entity.id
_entity.type
_entity.pdbx_description
1 polymer ?
#
loop_
_entity_poly.entity_id
_entity_poly.type
_entity_poly.pdbx_seq_one_letter_code
_entity_poly.pdbx_strand_id
1 'polypeptide(L)'
;MSKTFLSALAAGTLFAGSALAQDVDPAHAETVKRIVDSQSFKAAVEALQKDHDRWISEVIKLTEIPAPPFKEQERAKAYMEMLKAHGLAEVEIDEEGNAMGVRKGTGGGPLVVVSAHLDTVFPEGTDVKVKRDGSRLAAPGVGDDSAGLATLLSIVRAMDAAGIKTKSDIVFLGDVGEEGPGDLRGVRYFFTKGKYKDQVKYFFSLDGGGTPTITNCGVGSKRYRVTYKGPGGHSFQAFGLVNPMTAMAQTVVEFYKIQTPANPKTTYAASVTGGGTSVNSIPNEVWMEFDMRSVDAKELDRLEKRFLAIVNQSLETENFARSTKEGSVSADIKLIGDRPAGRTDEKQDIVQIATAAFQANGIPPAYECASTDSNMPMSLGIPALTIPRTGKADRFHALDEWMDTDPQSNLTVKKIVLATVLGVAGAQ
;
A
#
# COMPACT_ATOMS: atom_id res chain seq x y z
N MET A 1 46.82 -39.48 -1.63
CA MET A 1 46.30 -38.70 -2.76
C MET A 1 45.43 -37.57 -2.20
N SER A 2 46.04 -36.39 -2.04
CA SER A 2 45.40 -35.19 -1.50
C SER A 2 44.63 -34.49 -2.62
N LYS A 3 43.30 -34.24 -2.42
CA LYS A 3 42.48 -33.40 -3.31
C LYS A 3 42.30 -32.06 -2.67
N THR A 4 43.04 -31.09 -3.20
CA THR A 4 42.92 -29.67 -2.88
C THR A 4 41.64 -29.13 -3.50
N PHE A 5 40.68 -28.62 -2.68
CA PHE A 5 39.54 -27.86 -3.15
C PHE A 5 39.95 -26.39 -3.31
N LEU A 6 39.95 -25.89 -4.52
CA LEU A 6 40.05 -24.47 -4.82
C LEU A 6 38.66 -23.84 -4.58
N SER A 7 38.54 -22.97 -3.56
CA SER A 7 37.40 -22.12 -3.38
C SER A 7 37.57 -20.87 -4.26
N ALA A 8 36.75 -20.73 -5.28
CA ALA A 8 36.62 -19.50 -6.06
C ALA A 8 35.78 -18.48 -5.28
N LEU A 9 36.44 -17.44 -4.77
CA LEU A 9 35.75 -16.25 -4.25
C LEU A 9 35.20 -15.47 -5.45
N ALA A 10 33.87 -15.48 -5.63
CA ALA A 10 33.20 -14.55 -6.54
C ALA A 10 33.12 -13.19 -5.85
N ALA A 11 33.96 -12.25 -6.26
CA ALA A 11 33.84 -10.86 -5.89
C ALA A 11 32.61 -10.26 -6.58
N GLY A 12 31.52 -10.13 -5.84
CA GLY A 12 30.35 -9.37 -6.27
C GLY A 12 30.71 -7.89 -6.32
N THR A 13 30.90 -7.35 -7.50
CA THR A 13 30.96 -5.91 -7.74
C THR A 13 29.60 -5.31 -7.46
N LEU A 14 29.45 -4.69 -6.31
CA LEU A 14 28.35 -3.75 -6.05
C LEU A 14 28.50 -2.58 -7.03
N PHE A 15 27.69 -2.58 -8.08
CA PHE A 15 27.42 -1.37 -8.83
C PHE A 15 26.63 -0.43 -7.92
N ALA A 16 27.34 0.46 -7.23
CA ALA A 16 26.75 1.68 -6.73
C ALA A 16 26.42 2.54 -7.97
N GLY A 17 25.22 2.34 -8.51
CA GLY A 17 24.67 3.29 -9.46
C GLY A 17 24.56 4.63 -8.75
N SER A 18 25.39 5.61 -9.14
CA SER A 18 25.16 6.99 -8.80
C SER A 18 23.76 7.35 -9.28
N ALA A 19 22.81 7.52 -8.34
CA ALA A 19 21.52 8.11 -8.64
C ALA A 19 21.84 9.50 -9.23
N LEU A 20 21.67 9.64 -10.56
CA LEU A 20 21.72 10.93 -11.20
C LEU A 20 20.66 11.78 -10.51
N ALA A 21 21.02 12.98 -10.06
CA ALA A 21 20.07 13.93 -9.53
C ALA A 21 18.97 14.11 -10.59
N GLN A 22 17.74 13.80 -10.23
CA GLN A 22 16.62 13.92 -11.16
C GLN A 22 16.44 15.40 -11.48
N ASP A 23 16.39 15.73 -12.78
CA ASP A 23 16.18 17.09 -13.22
C ASP A 23 14.76 17.52 -12.83
N VAL A 24 14.66 18.52 -11.97
CA VAL A 24 13.42 19.17 -11.59
C VAL A 24 13.23 20.41 -12.46
N ASP A 25 12.01 20.63 -12.95
CA ASP A 25 11.68 21.87 -13.62
C ASP A 25 12.02 23.08 -12.73
N PRO A 26 12.77 24.06 -13.21
CA PRO A 26 13.19 25.23 -12.44
C PRO A 26 12.04 25.97 -11.76
N ALA A 27 10.84 25.99 -12.36
CA ALA A 27 9.68 26.65 -11.77
C ALA A 27 9.17 25.92 -10.51
N HIS A 28 9.22 24.58 -10.48
CA HIS A 28 8.87 23.79 -9.31
C HIS A 28 9.94 23.88 -8.24
N ALA A 29 11.22 23.84 -8.61
CA ALA A 29 12.32 24.05 -7.70
C ALA A 29 12.25 25.43 -7.01
N GLU A 30 11.96 26.49 -7.76
CA GLU A 30 11.80 27.85 -7.22
C GLU A 30 10.56 27.96 -6.32
N THR A 31 9.47 27.27 -6.67
CA THR A 31 8.26 27.22 -5.84
C THR A 31 8.57 26.61 -4.47
N VAL A 32 9.22 25.45 -4.44
CA VAL A 32 9.60 24.79 -3.18
C VAL A 32 10.62 25.63 -2.42
N LYS A 33 11.63 26.19 -3.10
CA LYS A 33 12.61 27.07 -2.47
C LYS A 33 11.95 28.24 -1.77
N ARG A 34 11.03 28.95 -2.42
CA ARG A 34 10.28 30.05 -1.83
C ARG A 34 9.50 29.63 -0.59
N ILE A 35 8.90 28.42 -0.60
CA ILE A 35 8.19 27.87 0.55
C ILE A 35 9.15 27.62 1.70
N VAL A 36 10.24 26.89 1.50
CA VAL A 36 11.16 26.51 2.58
C VAL A 36 11.95 27.70 3.15
N ASP A 37 12.15 28.75 2.36
CA ASP A 37 12.79 29.99 2.79
C ASP A 37 11.86 30.93 3.55
N SER A 38 10.53 30.73 3.47
CA SER A 38 9.52 31.60 4.09
C SER A 38 9.58 31.57 5.62
N GLN A 39 9.21 32.67 6.25
CA GLN A 39 9.12 32.76 7.71
C GLN A 39 8.07 31.83 8.28
N SER A 40 6.92 31.68 7.58
CA SER A 40 5.85 30.76 7.99
C SER A 40 6.31 29.30 7.95
N PHE A 41 7.05 28.88 6.95
CA PHE A 41 7.61 27.53 6.92
C PHE A 41 8.63 27.29 8.05
N LYS A 42 9.51 28.25 8.31
CA LYS A 42 10.47 28.16 9.42
C LYS A 42 9.75 28.05 10.77
N ALA A 43 8.70 28.84 10.98
CA ALA A 43 7.87 28.77 12.18
C ALA A 43 7.15 27.39 12.30
N ALA A 44 6.67 26.83 11.18
CA ALA A 44 6.10 25.50 11.16
C ALA A 44 7.13 24.42 11.52
N VAL A 45 8.36 24.52 11.03
CA VAL A 45 9.46 23.60 11.39
C VAL A 45 9.77 23.67 12.88
N GLU A 46 9.81 24.88 13.48
CA GLU A 46 9.97 25.02 14.94
C GLU A 46 8.79 24.39 15.70
N ALA A 47 7.57 24.54 15.19
CA ALA A 47 6.40 23.87 15.77
C ALA A 47 6.51 22.35 15.70
N LEU A 48 6.95 21.78 14.56
CA LEU A 48 7.21 20.35 14.41
C LEU A 48 8.27 19.83 15.38
N GLN A 49 9.33 20.60 15.64
CA GLN A 49 10.34 20.23 16.62
C GLN A 49 9.76 20.17 18.04
N LYS A 50 8.98 21.16 18.44
CA LYS A 50 8.34 21.23 19.76
C LYS A 50 7.25 20.15 19.93
N ASP A 51 6.65 19.70 18.83
CA ASP A 51 5.57 18.72 18.79
C ASP A 51 6.06 17.27 18.88
N HIS A 52 7.37 17.02 18.88
CA HIS A 52 7.96 15.70 18.73
C HIS A 52 7.48 14.69 19.78
N ASP A 53 7.47 15.05 21.06
CA ASP A 53 7.02 14.16 22.15
C ASP A 53 5.52 13.86 22.06
N ARG A 54 4.73 14.85 21.63
CA ARG A 54 3.31 14.66 21.38
C ARG A 54 3.07 13.71 20.23
N TRP A 55 3.79 13.87 19.12
CA TRP A 55 3.74 12.96 17.99
C TRP A 55 4.07 11.51 18.40
N ILE A 56 5.11 11.27 19.19
CA ILE A 56 5.43 9.94 19.75
C ILE A 56 4.25 9.39 20.57
N SER A 57 3.65 10.22 21.41
CA SER A 57 2.52 9.82 22.24
C SER A 57 1.29 9.44 21.42
N GLU A 58 1.05 10.14 20.30
CA GLU A 58 -0.03 9.85 19.35
C GLU A 58 0.24 8.56 18.55
N VAL A 59 1.50 8.34 18.11
CA VAL A 59 1.89 7.06 17.50
C VAL A 59 1.58 5.90 18.45
N ILE A 60 2.04 5.97 19.72
CA ILE A 60 1.79 4.93 20.73
C ILE A 60 0.29 4.72 20.91
N LYS A 61 -0.48 5.80 21.10
CA LYS A 61 -1.93 5.74 21.33
C LYS A 61 -2.66 5.06 20.16
N LEU A 62 -2.33 5.42 18.91
CA LEU A 62 -2.97 4.86 17.73
C LEU A 62 -2.57 3.40 17.52
N THR A 63 -1.30 3.05 17.74
CA THR A 63 -0.81 1.67 17.65
C THR A 63 -1.53 0.75 18.64
N GLU A 64 -1.69 1.18 19.88
CA GLU A 64 -2.30 0.39 20.96
C GLU A 64 -3.82 0.22 20.84
N ILE A 65 -4.47 0.83 19.84
CA ILE A 65 -5.85 0.53 19.45
C ILE A 65 -5.81 -0.51 18.35
N PRO A 66 -6.18 -1.78 18.58
CA PRO A 66 -6.16 -2.81 17.55
C PRO A 66 -7.06 -2.43 16.37
N ALA A 67 -6.56 -2.60 15.15
CA ALA A 67 -7.30 -2.34 13.93
C ALA A 67 -7.01 -3.43 12.87
N PRO A 68 -7.41 -4.69 13.14
CA PRO A 68 -7.31 -5.74 12.13
C PRO A 68 -8.24 -5.42 10.95
N PRO A 69 -8.03 -6.04 9.77
CA PRO A 69 -8.87 -5.81 8.61
C PRO A 69 -10.36 -5.98 8.93
N PHE A 70 -11.19 -5.04 8.49
CA PHE A 70 -12.65 -4.93 8.73
C PHE A 70 -13.06 -4.64 10.19
N LYS A 71 -12.10 -4.32 11.08
CA LYS A 71 -12.36 -3.99 12.50
C LYS A 71 -11.62 -2.71 12.93
N GLU A 72 -11.56 -1.73 12.05
CA GLU A 72 -10.86 -0.45 12.25
C GLU A 72 -11.66 0.59 13.04
N GLN A 73 -12.92 0.30 13.37
CA GLN A 73 -13.88 1.29 13.88
C GLN A 73 -13.42 2.05 15.13
N GLU A 74 -12.76 1.36 16.06
CA GLU A 74 -12.31 2.00 17.30
C GLU A 74 -11.12 2.96 17.03
N ARG A 75 -10.19 2.57 16.16
CA ARG A 75 -9.09 3.44 15.73
C ARG A 75 -9.61 4.61 14.91
N ALA A 76 -10.58 4.39 14.01
CA ALA A 76 -11.21 5.43 13.21
C ALA A 76 -11.92 6.47 14.10
N LYS A 77 -12.67 6.04 15.12
CA LYS A 77 -13.30 6.94 16.10
C LYS A 77 -12.25 7.76 16.87
N ALA A 78 -11.21 7.12 17.37
CA ALA A 78 -10.14 7.80 18.09
C ALA A 78 -9.43 8.83 17.19
N TYR A 79 -9.16 8.49 15.94
CA TYR A 79 -8.54 9.38 14.97
C TYR A 79 -9.46 10.55 14.60
N MET A 80 -10.75 10.29 14.37
CA MET A 80 -11.77 11.36 14.15
C MET A 80 -11.79 12.37 15.29
N GLU A 81 -11.77 11.92 16.56
CA GLU A 81 -11.74 12.83 17.72
C GLU A 81 -10.44 13.65 17.77
N MET A 82 -9.32 13.07 17.34
CA MET A 82 -8.06 13.82 17.20
C MET A 82 -8.16 14.90 16.11
N LEU A 83 -8.78 14.60 14.97
CA LEU A 83 -9.02 15.59 13.90
C LEU A 83 -9.92 16.74 14.38
N LYS A 84 -10.99 16.44 15.13
CA LYS A 84 -11.87 17.45 15.74
C LYS A 84 -11.11 18.38 16.69
N ALA A 85 -10.22 17.80 17.51
CA ALA A 85 -9.42 18.57 18.47
C ALA A 85 -8.47 19.59 17.81
N HIS A 86 -8.22 19.46 16.51
CA HIS A 86 -7.42 20.38 15.69
C HIS A 86 -8.27 21.39 14.90
N GLY A 87 -9.58 21.50 15.17
CA GLY A 87 -10.44 22.50 14.57
C GLY A 87 -10.65 22.33 13.06
N LEU A 88 -10.44 21.14 12.52
CA LEU A 88 -10.76 20.84 11.13
C LEU A 88 -12.26 20.92 10.90
N ALA A 89 -12.66 21.39 9.72
CA ALA A 89 -14.06 21.41 9.30
C ALA A 89 -14.49 20.03 8.77
N GLU A 90 -15.79 19.79 8.70
CA GLU A 90 -16.37 18.61 8.06
C GLU A 90 -15.78 17.28 8.58
N VAL A 91 -15.49 17.21 9.88
CA VAL A 91 -14.92 16.01 10.49
C VAL A 91 -15.99 14.95 10.64
N GLU A 92 -15.77 13.81 10.00
CA GLU A 92 -16.73 12.70 9.95
C GLU A 92 -16.03 11.35 9.76
N ILE A 93 -16.80 10.28 9.97
CA ILE A 93 -16.50 8.94 9.47
C ILE A 93 -17.51 8.67 8.35
N ASP A 94 -17.03 8.30 7.16
CA ASP A 94 -17.90 7.99 6.03
C ASP A 94 -18.53 6.59 6.13
N GLU A 95 -19.36 6.22 5.14
CA GLU A 95 -20.11 4.96 5.14
C GLU A 95 -19.20 3.72 5.07
N GLU A 96 -17.97 3.86 4.55
CA GLU A 96 -17.00 2.77 4.50
C GLU A 96 -16.20 2.62 5.80
N GLY A 97 -16.09 3.71 6.57
CA GLY A 97 -15.36 3.76 7.83
C GLY A 97 -14.13 4.65 7.81
N ASN A 98 -13.88 5.39 6.73
CA ASN A 98 -12.78 6.35 6.65
C ASN A 98 -13.06 7.54 7.58
N ALA A 99 -12.08 7.90 8.40
CA ALA A 99 -12.14 9.08 9.27
C ALA A 99 -11.44 10.25 8.57
N MET A 100 -12.13 11.37 8.39
CA MET A 100 -11.58 12.52 7.67
C MET A 100 -11.92 13.85 8.30
N GLY A 101 -11.16 14.89 7.94
CA GLY A 101 -11.43 16.27 8.27
C GLY A 101 -10.80 17.21 7.24
N VAL A 102 -11.38 18.38 7.06
CA VAL A 102 -10.99 19.36 6.04
C VAL A 102 -10.36 20.58 6.67
N ARG A 103 -9.13 20.88 6.26
CA ARG A 103 -8.54 22.18 6.52
C ARG A 103 -8.88 23.11 5.36
N LYS A 104 -9.71 24.10 5.64
CA LYS A 104 -10.18 25.04 4.61
C LYS A 104 -9.06 25.95 4.13
N GLY A 105 -8.96 26.08 2.81
CA GLY A 105 -8.12 27.07 2.13
C GLY A 105 -8.81 28.42 1.98
N THR A 106 -8.12 29.33 1.30
CA THR A 106 -8.67 30.67 0.95
C THR A 106 -9.55 30.64 -0.30
N GLY A 107 -9.58 29.49 -0.99
CA GLY A 107 -10.33 29.25 -2.21
C GLY A 107 -9.52 29.47 -3.49
N GLY A 108 -10.02 28.88 -4.59
CA GLY A 108 -9.42 28.99 -5.93
C GLY A 108 -8.29 28.00 -6.22
N GLY A 109 -7.97 27.11 -5.28
CA GLY A 109 -7.04 26.00 -5.51
C GLY A 109 -7.75 24.65 -5.74
N PRO A 110 -7.02 23.65 -6.22
CA PRO A 110 -7.54 22.29 -6.35
C PRO A 110 -7.73 21.62 -4.99
N LEU A 111 -8.63 20.61 -4.88
CA LEU A 111 -8.72 19.81 -3.67
C LEU A 111 -7.52 18.85 -3.57
N VAL A 112 -6.84 18.90 -2.42
CA VAL A 112 -5.71 18.02 -2.11
C VAL A 112 -6.13 17.05 -1.00
N VAL A 113 -5.77 15.78 -1.13
CA VAL A 113 -5.97 14.76 -0.09
C VAL A 113 -4.63 14.27 0.40
N VAL A 114 -4.47 14.16 1.72
CA VAL A 114 -3.31 13.55 2.36
C VAL A 114 -3.83 12.45 3.28
N SER A 115 -3.42 11.21 3.02
CA SER A 115 -3.94 9.99 3.62
C SER A 115 -2.88 9.22 4.39
N ALA A 116 -3.34 8.44 5.35
CA ALA A 116 -2.60 7.39 6.06
C ALA A 116 -3.62 6.33 6.47
N HIS A 117 -3.29 5.03 6.37
CA HIS A 117 -4.29 4.02 6.62
C HIS A 117 -4.48 3.66 8.10
N LEU A 118 -5.69 3.25 8.44
CA LEU A 118 -6.10 2.92 9.81
C LEU A 118 -5.87 1.46 10.18
N ASP A 119 -5.94 0.56 9.22
CA ASP A 119 -5.83 -0.88 9.45
C ASP A 119 -4.38 -1.36 9.57
N THR A 120 -4.23 -2.62 9.88
CA THR A 120 -2.95 -3.34 9.90
C THR A 120 -3.15 -4.75 9.34
N VAL A 121 -2.07 -5.43 8.92
CA VAL A 121 -2.12 -6.83 8.47
C VAL A 121 -2.41 -7.81 9.60
N PHE A 122 -2.34 -7.39 10.86
CA PHE A 122 -2.35 -8.29 12.01
C PHE A 122 -3.77 -8.72 12.38
N PRO A 123 -3.98 -10.02 12.66
CA PRO A 123 -5.30 -10.52 13.04
C PRO A 123 -5.72 -10.05 14.44
N GLU A 124 -7.01 -10.15 14.71
CA GLU A 124 -7.58 -9.89 16.04
C GLU A 124 -6.89 -10.73 17.13
N GLY A 125 -6.65 -10.11 18.28
CA GLY A 125 -5.94 -10.73 19.41
C GLY A 125 -4.42 -10.60 19.35
N THR A 126 -3.86 -9.99 18.31
CA THR A 126 -2.42 -9.65 18.29
C THR A 126 -2.11 -8.63 19.37
N ASP A 127 -1.02 -8.86 20.13
CA ASP A 127 -0.52 -7.91 21.12
C ASP A 127 0.12 -6.70 20.40
N VAL A 128 -0.55 -5.56 20.49
CA VAL A 128 -0.14 -4.28 19.89
C VAL A 128 0.45 -3.31 20.93
N LYS A 129 0.79 -3.79 22.13
CA LYS A 129 1.42 -2.95 23.14
C LYS A 129 2.81 -2.52 22.73
N VAL A 130 3.03 -1.20 22.73
CA VAL A 130 4.29 -0.60 22.30
C VAL A 130 5.36 -0.83 23.35
N LYS A 131 6.47 -1.42 22.94
CA LYS A 131 7.69 -1.57 23.73
C LYS A 131 8.68 -0.48 23.33
N ARG A 132 9.21 0.24 24.30
CA ARG A 132 10.21 1.30 24.06
C ARG A 132 11.57 0.87 24.59
N ASP A 133 12.57 0.98 23.71
CA ASP A 133 13.98 0.79 24.08
C ASP A 133 14.79 1.97 23.49
N GLY A 134 15.17 2.92 24.36
CA GLY A 134 15.79 4.17 23.92
C GLY A 134 14.93 4.96 22.95
N SER A 135 15.42 5.16 21.74
CA SER A 135 14.70 5.82 20.63
C SER A 135 13.81 4.86 19.84
N ARG A 136 13.91 3.54 20.08
CA ARG A 136 13.15 2.54 19.34
C ARG A 136 11.79 2.28 19.99
N LEU A 137 10.72 2.38 19.18
CA LEU A 137 9.39 1.85 19.49
C LEU A 137 9.19 0.57 18.69
N ALA A 138 8.73 -0.49 19.35
CA ALA A 138 8.46 -1.77 18.70
C ALA A 138 7.08 -2.28 19.06
N ALA A 139 6.24 -2.48 18.07
CA ALA A 139 4.94 -3.13 18.14
C ALA A 139 4.42 -3.37 16.70
N PRO A 140 3.53 -4.36 16.51
CA PRO A 140 2.80 -4.54 15.25
C PRO A 140 2.04 -3.27 14.84
N GLY A 141 2.29 -2.73 13.64
CA GLY A 141 1.63 -1.53 13.11
C GLY A 141 2.12 -0.20 13.69
N VAL A 142 3.27 -0.17 14.38
CA VAL A 142 3.81 1.07 14.97
C VAL A 142 4.33 2.03 13.90
N GLY A 143 4.93 1.50 12.85
CA GLY A 143 5.35 2.23 11.66
C GLY A 143 4.25 2.23 10.60
N ASP A 144 3.58 1.11 10.43
CA ASP A 144 2.64 0.80 9.37
C ASP A 144 1.19 0.66 9.88
N ASP A 145 0.34 1.72 9.91
CA ASP A 145 0.65 3.09 9.51
C ASP A 145 0.31 4.11 10.63
N SER A 146 0.44 3.68 11.91
CA SER A 146 0.21 4.59 13.03
C SER A 146 1.12 5.83 13.00
N ALA A 147 2.35 5.69 12.47
CA ALA A 147 3.26 6.80 12.30
C ALA A 147 2.78 7.80 11.24
N GLY A 148 2.20 7.34 10.14
CA GLY A 148 1.59 8.19 9.12
C GLY A 148 0.42 8.98 9.66
N LEU A 149 -0.53 8.32 10.34
CA LEU A 149 -1.66 8.97 10.99
C LEU A 149 -1.23 10.07 11.95
N ALA A 150 -0.27 9.81 12.83
CA ALA A 150 0.25 10.81 13.78
C ALA A 150 1.00 11.93 13.06
N THR A 151 1.69 11.63 11.94
CA THR A 151 2.39 12.64 11.12
C THR A 151 1.41 13.59 10.47
N LEU A 152 0.25 13.12 9.98
CA LEU A 152 -0.82 13.99 9.47
C LEU A 152 -1.28 14.98 10.53
N LEU A 153 -1.53 14.54 11.78
CA LEU A 153 -1.92 15.42 12.88
C LEU A 153 -0.83 16.46 13.21
N SER A 154 0.44 16.03 13.20
CA SER A 154 1.59 16.91 13.43
C SER A 154 1.71 18.00 12.36
N ILE A 155 1.45 17.67 11.09
CA ILE A 155 1.42 18.63 9.97
C ILE A 155 0.28 19.66 10.15
N VAL A 156 -0.93 19.23 10.53
CA VAL A 156 -2.05 20.14 10.82
C VAL A 156 -1.65 21.16 11.88
N ARG A 157 -1.11 20.68 13.02
CA ARG A 157 -0.67 21.55 14.12
C ARG A 157 0.42 22.54 13.72
N ALA A 158 1.39 22.08 12.92
CA ALA A 158 2.47 22.94 12.46
C ALA A 158 1.96 24.05 11.53
N MET A 159 1.04 23.72 10.62
CA MET A 159 0.40 24.71 9.75
C MET A 159 -0.37 25.77 10.54
N ASP A 160 -1.12 25.33 11.57
CA ASP A 160 -1.93 26.23 12.40
C ASP A 160 -1.04 27.12 13.29
N ALA A 161 -0.04 26.54 13.93
CA ALA A 161 0.92 27.31 14.77
C ALA A 161 1.69 28.37 13.99
N ALA A 162 1.96 28.11 12.72
CA ALA A 162 2.66 29.04 11.82
C ALA A 162 1.71 29.98 11.05
N GLY A 163 0.40 29.86 11.23
CA GLY A 163 -0.60 30.65 10.51
C GLY A 163 -0.59 30.44 9.00
N ILE A 164 -0.08 29.28 8.53
CA ILE A 164 0.01 28.98 7.10
C ILE A 164 -1.40 28.86 6.51
N LYS A 165 -1.61 29.56 5.41
CA LYS A 165 -2.82 29.45 4.58
C LYS A 165 -2.48 28.85 3.24
N THR A 166 -3.43 28.10 2.66
CA THR A 166 -3.32 27.50 1.33
C THR A 166 -4.47 27.98 0.46
N LYS A 167 -4.28 28.02 -0.86
CA LYS A 167 -5.39 28.25 -1.79
C LYS A 167 -6.36 27.08 -1.77
N SER A 168 -5.84 25.89 -1.74
CA SER A 168 -6.57 24.63 -1.72
C SER A 168 -7.16 24.30 -0.36
N ASP A 169 -8.34 23.70 -0.35
CA ASP A 169 -8.78 22.85 0.75
C ASP A 169 -7.90 21.59 0.81
N ILE A 170 -7.57 21.14 2.01
CA ILE A 170 -6.81 19.92 2.24
C ILE A 170 -7.66 18.96 3.08
N VAL A 171 -7.94 17.77 2.55
CA VAL A 171 -8.56 16.67 3.28
C VAL A 171 -7.47 15.86 3.96
N PHE A 172 -7.54 15.72 5.27
CA PHE A 172 -6.74 14.80 6.06
C PHE A 172 -7.57 13.53 6.27
N LEU A 173 -7.10 12.41 5.74
CA LEU A 173 -7.85 11.16 5.63
C LEU A 173 -7.15 10.05 6.39
N GLY A 174 -7.84 9.41 7.32
CA GLY A 174 -7.50 8.09 7.85
C GLY A 174 -8.38 7.07 7.16
N ASP A 175 -7.86 6.36 6.20
CA ASP A 175 -8.64 5.41 5.41
C ASP A 175 -8.54 3.97 5.95
N VAL A 176 -9.49 3.13 5.53
CA VAL A 176 -9.63 1.76 6.01
C VAL A 176 -9.35 0.75 4.90
N GLY A 177 -8.79 -0.40 5.29
CA GLY A 177 -8.65 -1.54 4.39
C GLY A 177 -7.61 -1.33 3.29
N GLU A 178 -6.50 -0.65 3.61
CA GLU A 178 -5.32 -0.67 2.73
C GLU A 178 -4.77 -2.08 2.65
N GLU A 179 -4.70 -2.78 3.77
CA GLU A 179 -3.96 -4.02 3.92
C GLU A 179 -4.72 -5.27 3.45
N GLY A 180 -3.97 -6.18 2.85
CA GLY A 180 -4.36 -7.56 2.56
C GLY A 180 -5.77 -7.73 2.03
N PRO A 181 -6.69 -8.34 2.81
CA PRO A 181 -8.07 -8.60 2.39
C PRO A 181 -8.94 -7.36 2.33
N GLY A 182 -8.49 -6.21 2.86
CA GLY A 182 -9.16 -4.92 2.76
C GLY A 182 -9.24 -4.39 1.34
N ASP A 183 -8.26 -4.74 0.49
CA ASP A 183 -8.25 -4.52 -0.96
C ASP A 183 -8.48 -3.06 -1.37
N LEU A 184 -7.90 -2.11 -0.63
CA LEU A 184 -8.02 -0.65 -0.82
C LEU A 184 -9.47 -0.14 -0.69
N ARG A 185 -10.33 -0.81 0.10
CA ARG A 185 -11.77 -0.50 0.13
C ARG A 185 -12.07 0.94 0.55
N GLY A 186 -11.28 1.51 1.45
CA GLY A 186 -11.45 2.88 1.93
C GLY A 186 -11.24 3.91 0.83
N VAL A 187 -10.09 3.91 0.20
CA VAL A 187 -9.81 4.82 -0.93
C VAL A 187 -10.65 4.49 -2.15
N ARG A 188 -10.98 3.22 -2.39
CA ARG A 188 -11.93 2.83 -3.44
C ARG A 188 -13.29 3.50 -3.24
N TYR A 189 -13.84 3.44 -2.01
CA TYR A 189 -15.07 4.14 -1.66
C TYR A 189 -14.91 5.65 -1.84
N PHE A 190 -13.85 6.23 -1.29
CA PHE A 190 -13.58 7.66 -1.33
C PHE A 190 -13.58 8.22 -2.76
N PHE A 191 -12.93 7.52 -3.71
CA PHE A 191 -12.81 7.96 -5.11
C PHE A 191 -13.97 7.54 -6.02
N THR A 192 -14.85 6.60 -5.61
CA THR A 192 -15.96 6.14 -6.47
C THR A 192 -17.33 6.53 -5.96
N LYS A 193 -17.50 6.66 -4.65
CA LYS A 193 -18.78 6.95 -3.98
C LYS A 193 -18.71 8.14 -3.02
N GLY A 194 -17.53 8.46 -2.49
CA GLY A 194 -17.32 9.53 -1.51
C GLY A 194 -17.72 10.90 -2.03
N LYS A 195 -18.03 11.81 -1.10
CA LYS A 195 -18.52 13.16 -1.41
C LYS A 195 -17.52 14.03 -2.18
N TYR A 196 -16.23 13.69 -2.15
CA TYR A 196 -15.18 14.45 -2.84
C TYR A 196 -14.69 13.80 -4.15
N LYS A 197 -15.25 12.67 -4.56
CA LYS A 197 -14.77 11.83 -5.68
C LYS A 197 -14.46 12.60 -6.98
N ASP A 198 -15.28 13.61 -7.31
CA ASP A 198 -15.15 14.40 -8.54
C ASP A 198 -14.33 15.70 -8.35
N GLN A 199 -13.81 15.94 -7.15
CA GLN A 199 -13.16 17.21 -6.79
C GLN A 199 -11.65 17.06 -6.58
N VAL A 200 -11.18 15.85 -6.22
CA VAL A 200 -9.78 15.59 -5.89
C VAL A 200 -8.90 15.79 -7.11
N LYS A 201 -7.85 16.58 -6.93
CA LYS A 201 -6.87 16.87 -7.98
C LYS A 201 -5.49 16.25 -7.67
N TYR A 202 -5.16 16.12 -6.39
CA TYR A 202 -3.91 15.54 -5.92
C TYR A 202 -4.14 14.67 -4.70
N PHE A 203 -3.46 13.54 -4.65
CA PHE A 203 -3.53 12.60 -3.54
C PHE A 203 -2.12 12.21 -3.06
N PHE A 204 -1.94 12.19 -1.75
CA PHE A 204 -0.74 11.67 -1.11
C PHE A 204 -1.12 10.59 -0.10
N SER A 205 -0.47 9.43 -0.18
CA SER A 205 -0.45 8.46 0.92
C SER A 205 0.85 8.62 1.70
N LEU A 206 0.77 8.75 3.01
CA LEU A 206 1.92 8.72 3.91
C LEU A 206 2.15 7.28 4.36
N ASP A 207 2.53 6.42 3.44
CA ASP A 207 2.72 4.99 3.64
C ASP A 207 4.11 4.52 3.14
N GLY A 208 4.98 5.45 2.80
CA GLY A 208 6.35 5.15 2.40
C GLY A 208 7.20 4.66 3.57
N GLY A 209 8.06 3.68 3.33
CA GLY A 209 9.04 3.19 4.30
C GLY A 209 10.08 4.25 4.69
N GLY A 210 11.01 3.88 5.58
CA GLY A 210 12.06 4.76 6.07
C GLY A 210 13.18 5.11 5.05
N THR A 211 12.99 4.84 3.78
CA THR A 211 13.91 5.15 2.68
C THR A 211 13.47 6.40 1.93
N PRO A 212 14.40 7.18 1.35
CA PRO A 212 14.06 8.38 0.61
C PRO A 212 13.50 8.05 -0.79
N THR A 213 12.30 7.44 -0.82
CA THR A 213 11.63 7.05 -2.06
C THR A 213 10.36 7.86 -2.29
N ILE A 214 10.00 8.02 -3.55
CA ILE A 214 8.71 8.49 -4.01
C ILE A 214 8.08 7.35 -4.82
N THR A 215 6.99 6.78 -4.32
CA THR A 215 6.22 5.81 -5.08
C THR A 215 5.30 6.56 -6.03
N ASN A 216 5.62 6.53 -7.31
CA ASN A 216 4.84 7.15 -8.38
C ASN A 216 4.23 6.14 -9.34
N CYS A 217 4.30 4.86 -8.98
CA CYS A 217 3.84 3.73 -9.78
C CYS A 217 3.15 2.71 -8.88
N GLY A 218 1.86 2.47 -9.13
CA GLY A 218 1.02 1.51 -8.41
C GLY A 218 1.10 0.12 -9.03
N VAL A 219 1.57 -0.87 -8.24
CA VAL A 219 1.57 -2.27 -8.67
C VAL A 219 0.17 -2.84 -8.51
N GLY A 220 -0.51 -3.13 -9.63
CA GLY A 220 -1.81 -3.78 -9.62
C GLY A 220 -1.70 -5.27 -9.28
N SER A 221 -2.77 -5.83 -8.73
CA SER A 221 -2.87 -7.26 -8.46
C SER A 221 -4.26 -7.81 -8.71
N LYS A 222 -4.32 -9.06 -9.22
CA LYS A 222 -5.53 -9.89 -9.31
C LYS A 222 -5.29 -11.15 -8.50
N ARG A 223 -6.14 -11.40 -7.52
CA ARG A 223 -6.03 -12.54 -6.62
C ARG A 223 -7.27 -13.39 -6.72
N TYR A 224 -7.09 -14.68 -6.93
CA TYR A 224 -8.19 -15.62 -7.11
C TYR A 224 -8.05 -16.80 -6.16
N ARG A 225 -9.17 -17.22 -5.56
CA ARG A 225 -9.34 -18.56 -5.02
C ARG A 225 -10.13 -19.38 -6.02
N VAL A 226 -9.55 -20.48 -6.50
CA VAL A 226 -10.23 -21.44 -7.37
C VAL A 226 -10.50 -22.70 -6.56
N THR A 227 -11.79 -23.04 -6.40
CA THR A 227 -12.26 -24.22 -5.68
C THR A 227 -12.75 -25.25 -6.69
N TYR A 228 -12.02 -26.34 -6.83
CA TYR A 228 -12.34 -27.44 -7.72
C TYR A 228 -13.23 -28.46 -7.00
N LYS A 229 -14.36 -28.84 -7.59
CA LYS A 229 -15.36 -29.75 -7.02
C LYS A 229 -15.61 -30.93 -7.94
N GLY A 230 -15.84 -32.11 -7.37
CA GLY A 230 -16.14 -33.32 -8.11
C GLY A 230 -16.93 -34.34 -7.29
N PRO A 231 -17.27 -35.51 -7.86
CA PRO A 231 -18.10 -36.50 -7.21
C PRO A 231 -17.49 -37.15 -5.96
N GLY A 232 -16.15 -37.17 -5.88
CA GLY A 232 -15.45 -37.90 -4.84
C GLY A 232 -15.51 -39.42 -5.00
N GLY A 233 -15.00 -40.14 -4.00
CA GLY A 233 -15.10 -41.57 -3.96
C GLY A 233 -13.92 -42.31 -3.31
N HIS A 234 -14.07 -43.61 -3.09
CA HIS A 234 -12.99 -44.45 -2.58
C HIS A 234 -11.91 -44.65 -3.66
N SER A 235 -10.67 -44.31 -3.36
CA SER A 235 -9.58 -44.28 -4.37
C SER A 235 -9.38 -45.56 -5.15
N PHE A 236 -9.64 -46.72 -4.54
CA PHE A 236 -9.56 -48.03 -5.21
C PHE A 236 -10.87 -48.41 -5.92
N GLN A 237 -12.02 -48.31 -5.25
CA GLN A 237 -13.31 -48.73 -5.81
C GLN A 237 -13.81 -47.79 -6.91
N ALA A 238 -13.59 -46.50 -6.76
CA ALA A 238 -13.97 -45.46 -7.71
C ALA A 238 -12.82 -45.06 -8.66
N PHE A 239 -11.81 -45.91 -8.80
CA PHE A 239 -10.69 -45.67 -9.70
C PHE A 239 -11.18 -45.42 -11.13
N GLY A 240 -10.67 -44.33 -11.74
CA GLY A 240 -11.05 -43.92 -13.09
C GLY A 240 -12.15 -42.86 -13.14
N LEU A 241 -12.75 -42.47 -12.01
CA LEU A 241 -13.57 -41.25 -11.93
C LEU A 241 -12.69 -40.00 -12.02
N VAL A 242 -13.30 -38.91 -12.43
CA VAL A 242 -12.70 -37.57 -12.43
C VAL A 242 -12.23 -37.17 -11.04
N ASN A 243 -11.13 -36.42 -10.98
CA ASN A 243 -10.50 -36.01 -9.72
C ASN A 243 -10.21 -34.50 -9.72
N PRO A 244 -10.86 -33.73 -8.85
CA PRO A 244 -10.60 -32.29 -8.73
C PRO A 244 -9.13 -31.93 -8.46
N MET A 245 -8.40 -32.79 -7.74
CA MET A 245 -6.97 -32.59 -7.46
C MET A 245 -6.13 -32.63 -8.76
N THR A 246 -6.49 -33.48 -9.73
CA THR A 246 -5.79 -33.54 -11.02
C THR A 246 -5.99 -32.27 -11.82
N ALA A 247 -7.24 -31.76 -11.89
CA ALA A 247 -7.55 -30.50 -12.57
C ALA A 247 -6.81 -29.32 -11.92
N MET A 248 -6.78 -29.25 -10.59
CA MET A 248 -6.04 -28.23 -9.84
C MET A 248 -4.53 -28.32 -10.15
N ALA A 249 -3.93 -29.51 -10.06
CA ALA A 249 -2.51 -29.71 -10.33
C ALA A 249 -2.14 -29.30 -11.77
N GLN A 250 -2.98 -29.66 -12.74
CA GLN A 250 -2.79 -29.25 -14.13
C GLN A 250 -2.87 -27.74 -14.30
N THR A 251 -3.82 -27.08 -13.63
CA THR A 251 -3.90 -25.61 -13.64
C THR A 251 -2.58 -24.99 -13.16
N VAL A 252 -2.00 -25.48 -12.06
CA VAL A 252 -0.72 -24.98 -11.53
C VAL A 252 0.40 -25.18 -12.55
N VAL A 253 0.52 -26.38 -13.13
CA VAL A 253 1.58 -26.68 -14.12
C VAL A 253 1.46 -25.78 -15.34
N GLU A 254 0.26 -25.58 -15.88
CA GLU A 254 0.05 -24.72 -17.07
C GLU A 254 0.22 -23.24 -16.73
N PHE A 255 -0.18 -22.82 -15.51
CA PHE A 255 0.02 -21.44 -15.03
C PHE A 255 1.49 -21.06 -15.00
N TYR A 256 2.37 -21.94 -14.50
CA TYR A 256 3.81 -21.67 -14.46
C TYR A 256 4.54 -21.75 -15.82
N LYS A 257 3.82 -22.09 -16.90
CA LYS A 257 4.33 -22.00 -18.29
C LYS A 257 4.07 -20.62 -18.93
N ILE A 258 3.27 -19.75 -18.27
CA ILE A 258 3.00 -18.44 -18.81
C ILE A 258 4.28 -17.61 -18.85
N GLN A 259 4.59 -17.06 -20.02
CA GLN A 259 5.71 -16.13 -20.17
C GLN A 259 5.24 -14.72 -19.86
N THR A 260 5.93 -14.07 -18.94
CA THR A 260 5.68 -12.68 -18.55
C THR A 260 6.88 -11.80 -18.88
N PRO A 261 6.66 -10.51 -19.23
CA PRO A 261 7.76 -9.60 -19.48
C PRO A 261 8.47 -9.21 -18.17
N ALA A 262 9.78 -8.95 -18.29
CA ALA A 262 10.55 -8.33 -17.20
C ALA A 262 10.25 -6.81 -17.10
N ASN A 263 9.88 -6.20 -18.23
CA ASN A 263 9.47 -4.79 -18.31
C ASN A 263 8.32 -4.66 -19.32
N PRO A 264 7.12 -4.24 -18.89
CA PRO A 264 6.75 -3.94 -17.49
C PRO A 264 6.82 -5.17 -16.59
N LYS A 265 7.35 -5.02 -15.37
CA LYS A 265 7.50 -6.12 -14.41
C LYS A 265 6.14 -6.77 -14.14
N THR A 266 6.02 -8.05 -14.51
CA THR A 266 4.79 -8.83 -14.37
C THR A 266 5.13 -10.17 -13.73
N THR A 267 4.45 -10.52 -12.64
CA THR A 267 4.74 -11.69 -11.82
C THR A 267 3.47 -12.43 -11.44
N TYR A 268 3.62 -13.70 -11.04
CA TYR A 268 2.51 -14.50 -10.56
C TYR A 268 2.98 -15.61 -9.62
N ALA A 269 2.08 -16.09 -8.78
CA ALA A 269 2.32 -17.21 -7.86
C ALA A 269 1.03 -18.00 -7.59
N ALA A 270 1.17 -19.31 -7.39
CA ALA A 270 0.20 -20.15 -6.72
C ALA A 270 0.72 -20.39 -5.29
N SER A 271 -0.02 -19.99 -4.25
CA SER A 271 0.57 -19.79 -2.93
C SER A 271 -0.10 -20.57 -1.80
N VAL A 272 -1.43 -20.59 -1.74
CA VAL A 272 -2.18 -21.20 -0.64
C VAL A 272 -3.08 -22.30 -1.19
N THR A 273 -3.13 -23.44 -0.52
CA THR A 273 -3.96 -24.58 -0.96
C THR A 273 -4.56 -25.33 0.21
N GLY A 274 -5.66 -26.01 -0.05
CA GLY A 274 -6.32 -26.91 0.92
C GLY A 274 -7.36 -27.81 0.29
N GLY A 275 -8.03 -28.58 1.13
CA GLY A 275 -9.07 -29.54 0.74
C GLY A 275 -8.62 -31.00 0.80
N GLY A 276 -9.51 -31.91 0.39
CA GLY A 276 -9.36 -33.35 0.60
C GLY A 276 -9.67 -33.78 2.04
N THR A 277 -9.85 -35.07 2.26
CA THR A 277 -10.22 -35.63 3.57
C THR A 277 -9.36 -36.80 4.04
N SER A 278 -8.95 -37.65 3.10
CA SER A 278 -8.20 -38.87 3.41
C SER A 278 -7.33 -39.29 2.20
N VAL A 279 -6.19 -39.94 2.48
CA VAL A 279 -5.25 -40.42 1.45
C VAL A 279 -5.87 -41.48 0.52
N ASN A 280 -6.88 -42.21 0.98
CA ASN A 280 -7.59 -43.23 0.22
C ASN A 280 -8.92 -42.75 -0.40
N SER A 281 -9.09 -41.43 -0.55
CA SER A 281 -10.26 -40.81 -1.16
C SER A 281 -9.90 -40.00 -2.41
N ILE A 282 -10.70 -40.08 -3.45
CA ILE A 282 -10.80 -39.03 -4.46
C ILE A 282 -11.50 -37.85 -3.77
N PRO A 283 -10.92 -36.64 -3.71
CA PRO A 283 -11.53 -35.53 -2.98
C PRO A 283 -12.82 -35.04 -3.65
N ASN A 284 -13.77 -34.59 -2.85
CA ASN A 284 -14.94 -33.85 -3.34
C ASN A 284 -14.60 -32.39 -3.67
N GLU A 285 -13.66 -31.85 -2.93
CA GLU A 285 -13.26 -30.44 -3.05
C GLU A 285 -11.78 -30.25 -2.72
N VAL A 286 -11.12 -29.45 -3.54
CA VAL A 286 -9.79 -28.89 -3.29
C VAL A 286 -9.74 -27.45 -3.81
N TRP A 287 -8.86 -26.62 -3.27
CA TRP A 287 -8.75 -25.24 -3.69
C TRP A 287 -7.30 -24.73 -3.68
N MET A 288 -7.07 -23.70 -4.49
CA MET A 288 -5.78 -23.01 -4.59
C MET A 288 -6.02 -21.51 -4.73
N GLU A 289 -5.16 -20.71 -4.09
CA GLU A 289 -5.10 -19.26 -4.29
C GLU A 289 -3.95 -18.88 -5.21
N PHE A 290 -4.24 -17.94 -6.10
CA PHE A 290 -3.34 -17.42 -7.11
C PHE A 290 -3.21 -15.90 -6.96
N ASP A 291 -1.97 -15.39 -7.04
CA ASP A 291 -1.64 -13.98 -7.04
C ASP A 291 -0.98 -13.62 -8.38
N MET A 292 -1.47 -12.58 -9.03
CA MET A 292 -0.95 -12.05 -10.29
C MET A 292 -0.71 -10.56 -10.12
N ARG A 293 0.45 -10.07 -10.52
CA ARG A 293 0.82 -8.65 -10.34
C ARG A 293 1.46 -8.08 -11.58
N SER A 294 1.17 -6.80 -11.84
CA SER A 294 1.88 -6.03 -12.87
C SER A 294 1.88 -4.54 -12.53
N VAL A 295 2.91 -3.84 -13.00
CA VAL A 295 2.95 -2.37 -13.01
C VAL A 295 2.19 -1.78 -14.22
N ASP A 296 1.67 -2.64 -15.11
CA ASP A 296 0.90 -2.27 -16.29
C ASP A 296 -0.45 -2.98 -16.29
N ALA A 297 -1.53 -2.20 -16.41
CA ALA A 297 -2.89 -2.72 -16.36
C ALA A 297 -3.21 -3.68 -17.53
N LYS A 298 -2.67 -3.44 -18.72
CA LYS A 298 -2.93 -4.28 -19.90
C LYS A 298 -2.25 -5.64 -19.77
N GLU A 299 -1.04 -5.65 -19.22
CA GLU A 299 -0.32 -6.91 -18.94
C GLU A 299 -0.99 -7.70 -17.82
N LEU A 300 -1.53 -7.02 -16.80
CA LEU A 300 -2.29 -7.67 -15.74
C LEU A 300 -3.56 -8.31 -16.30
N ASP A 301 -4.32 -7.60 -17.13
CA ASP A 301 -5.51 -8.13 -17.81
C ASP A 301 -5.19 -9.30 -18.75
N ARG A 302 -4.07 -9.23 -19.47
CA ARG A 302 -3.59 -10.32 -20.34
C ARG A 302 -3.30 -11.58 -19.52
N LEU A 303 -2.62 -11.41 -18.40
CA LEU A 303 -2.26 -12.50 -17.49
C LEU A 303 -3.51 -13.13 -16.88
N GLU A 304 -4.46 -12.33 -16.40
CA GLU A 304 -5.75 -12.77 -15.85
C GLU A 304 -6.55 -13.59 -16.86
N LYS A 305 -6.72 -13.08 -18.10
CA LYS A 305 -7.43 -13.80 -19.18
C LYS A 305 -6.78 -15.14 -19.48
N ARG A 306 -5.45 -15.19 -19.51
CA ARG A 306 -4.72 -16.44 -19.74
C ARG A 306 -4.89 -17.41 -18.59
N PHE A 307 -4.84 -16.93 -17.34
CA PHE A 307 -5.11 -17.73 -16.14
C PHE A 307 -6.51 -18.37 -16.18
N LEU A 308 -7.53 -17.57 -16.40
CA LEU A 308 -8.93 -18.07 -16.46
C LEU A 308 -9.13 -19.10 -17.57
N ALA A 309 -8.49 -18.92 -18.72
CA ALA A 309 -8.52 -19.89 -19.81
C ALA A 309 -7.83 -21.21 -19.40
N ILE A 310 -6.73 -21.17 -18.68
CA ILE A 310 -6.03 -22.34 -18.16
C ILE A 310 -6.90 -23.13 -17.17
N VAL A 311 -7.59 -22.43 -16.25
CA VAL A 311 -8.51 -23.08 -15.30
C VAL A 311 -9.58 -23.87 -16.07
N ASN A 312 -10.25 -23.25 -17.03
CA ASN A 312 -11.28 -23.91 -17.83
C ASN A 312 -10.73 -25.09 -18.64
N GLN A 313 -9.59 -24.92 -19.30
CA GLN A 313 -8.95 -25.98 -20.06
C GLN A 313 -8.57 -27.18 -19.17
N SER A 314 -8.11 -26.94 -17.94
CA SER A 314 -7.77 -28.01 -17.00
C SER A 314 -8.99 -28.82 -16.57
N LEU A 315 -10.15 -28.15 -16.39
CA LEU A 315 -11.44 -28.83 -16.13
C LEU A 315 -11.86 -29.71 -17.31
N GLU A 316 -11.82 -29.15 -18.52
CA GLU A 316 -12.18 -29.89 -19.74
C GLU A 316 -11.27 -31.11 -19.94
N THR A 317 -9.96 -30.94 -19.73
CA THR A 317 -8.98 -32.03 -19.88
C THR A 317 -9.26 -33.17 -18.90
N GLU A 318 -9.51 -32.87 -17.62
CA GLU A 318 -9.84 -33.92 -16.63
C GLU A 318 -11.17 -34.61 -16.94
N ASN A 319 -12.21 -33.84 -17.29
CA ASN A 319 -13.51 -34.38 -17.64
C ASN A 319 -13.51 -35.22 -18.91
N PHE A 320 -12.63 -34.94 -19.86
CA PHE A 320 -12.45 -35.74 -21.08
C PHE A 320 -11.63 -37.01 -20.82
N ALA A 321 -10.59 -36.91 -19.99
CA ALA A 321 -9.68 -38.01 -19.75
C ALA A 321 -10.22 -39.11 -18.84
N ARG A 322 -11.25 -38.82 -18.03
CA ARG A 322 -11.77 -39.74 -17.02
C ARG A 322 -13.29 -39.81 -17.02
N SER A 323 -13.83 -40.80 -16.26
CA SER A 323 -15.25 -41.06 -16.21
C SER A 323 -16.01 -39.99 -15.40
N THR A 324 -17.02 -39.39 -16.02
CA THR A 324 -17.94 -38.42 -15.43
C THR A 324 -19.30 -39.03 -15.04
N LYS A 325 -19.42 -40.38 -14.97
CA LYS A 325 -20.70 -41.09 -14.71
C LYS A 325 -21.36 -40.71 -13.38
N GLU A 326 -20.57 -40.29 -12.38
CA GLU A 326 -21.03 -39.86 -11.07
C GLU A 326 -21.03 -38.30 -10.94
N GLY A 327 -20.73 -37.60 -11.99
CA GLY A 327 -20.60 -36.14 -12.07
C GLY A 327 -19.25 -35.69 -12.64
N SER A 328 -19.20 -34.48 -13.14
CA SER A 328 -17.96 -33.85 -13.67
C SER A 328 -17.22 -33.02 -12.63
N VAL A 329 -15.95 -32.72 -12.90
CA VAL A 329 -15.23 -31.69 -12.16
C VAL A 329 -15.69 -30.32 -12.64
N SER A 330 -15.93 -29.43 -11.69
CA SER A 330 -16.26 -28.03 -11.90
C SER A 330 -15.35 -27.14 -11.04
N ALA A 331 -15.33 -25.84 -11.30
CA ALA A 331 -14.63 -24.88 -10.47
C ALA A 331 -15.53 -23.70 -10.10
N ASP A 332 -15.41 -23.27 -8.83
CA ASP A 332 -15.86 -21.96 -8.36
C ASP A 332 -14.64 -21.04 -8.36
N ILE A 333 -14.69 -20.00 -9.21
CA ILE A 333 -13.59 -19.06 -9.42
C ILE A 333 -13.96 -17.75 -8.73
N LYS A 334 -13.39 -17.52 -7.56
CA LYS A 334 -13.68 -16.33 -6.74
C LYS A 334 -12.54 -15.33 -6.81
N LEU A 335 -12.81 -14.11 -7.28
CA LEU A 335 -11.92 -12.98 -7.14
C LEU A 335 -11.87 -12.57 -5.65
N ILE A 336 -10.69 -12.58 -5.04
CA ILE A 336 -10.46 -12.28 -3.62
C ILE A 336 -9.58 -11.04 -3.39
N GLY A 337 -9.13 -10.39 -4.46
CA GLY A 337 -8.42 -9.13 -4.44
C GLY A 337 -8.27 -8.57 -5.86
N ASP A 338 -8.47 -7.25 -5.98
CA ASP A 338 -8.45 -6.53 -7.26
C ASP A 338 -7.90 -5.11 -7.08
N ARG A 339 -6.58 -4.99 -6.97
CA ARG A 339 -5.92 -3.69 -6.90
C ARG A 339 -5.56 -3.21 -8.29
N PRO A 340 -5.98 -2.01 -8.70
CA PRO A 340 -5.65 -1.50 -10.02
C PRO A 340 -4.16 -1.11 -10.11
N ALA A 341 -3.57 -1.29 -11.29
CA ALA A 341 -2.28 -0.68 -11.62
C ALA A 341 -2.48 0.78 -12.04
N GLY A 342 -1.51 1.63 -11.75
CA GLY A 342 -1.54 3.03 -12.17
C GLY A 342 -0.16 3.68 -12.11
N ARG A 343 -0.02 4.86 -12.70
CA ARG A 343 1.24 5.61 -12.67
C ARG A 343 0.97 7.10 -12.70
N THR A 344 1.72 7.86 -11.92
CA THR A 344 1.86 9.30 -12.05
C THR A 344 3.17 9.60 -12.79
N ASP A 345 3.08 10.26 -13.95
CA ASP A 345 4.24 10.59 -14.77
C ASP A 345 5.21 11.50 -14.01
N GLU A 346 6.50 11.28 -14.18
CA GLU A 346 7.55 12.03 -13.48
C GLU A 346 7.56 13.53 -13.80
N LYS A 347 6.96 13.93 -14.92
CA LYS A 347 6.84 15.35 -15.34
C LYS A 347 5.64 16.05 -14.73
N GLN A 348 4.75 15.35 -14.05
CA GLN A 348 3.60 15.98 -13.40
C GLN A 348 4.02 16.82 -12.20
N ASP A 349 3.34 17.94 -11.98
CA ASP A 349 3.62 18.92 -10.93
C ASP A 349 3.81 18.27 -9.56
N ILE A 350 2.97 17.31 -9.19
CA ILE A 350 3.01 16.63 -7.89
C ILE A 350 4.35 15.89 -7.69
N VAL A 351 4.86 15.21 -8.74
CA VAL A 351 6.15 14.49 -8.69
C VAL A 351 7.30 15.47 -8.64
N GLN A 352 7.26 16.49 -9.49
CA GLN A 352 8.29 17.53 -9.55
C GLN A 352 8.41 18.30 -8.23
N ILE A 353 7.30 18.69 -7.64
CA ILE A 353 7.25 19.38 -6.34
C ILE A 353 7.76 18.47 -5.22
N ALA A 354 7.32 17.20 -5.19
CA ALA A 354 7.82 16.25 -4.20
C ALA A 354 9.34 16.06 -4.33
N THR A 355 9.85 15.86 -5.54
CA THR A 355 11.29 15.71 -5.81
C THR A 355 12.07 16.95 -5.37
N ALA A 356 11.57 18.15 -5.68
CA ALA A 356 12.17 19.39 -5.22
C ALA A 356 12.20 19.52 -3.69
N ALA A 357 11.13 19.07 -3.01
CA ALA A 357 11.06 19.08 -1.55
C ALA A 357 12.09 18.14 -0.90
N PHE A 358 12.32 16.96 -1.47
CA PHE A 358 13.38 16.05 -1.06
C PHE A 358 14.77 16.70 -1.28
N GLN A 359 15.03 17.24 -2.47
CA GLN A 359 16.31 17.87 -2.82
C GLN A 359 16.61 19.10 -1.94
N ALA A 360 15.60 19.91 -1.60
CA ALA A 360 15.72 21.04 -0.70
C ALA A 360 16.15 20.64 0.73
N ASN A 361 15.96 19.36 1.10
CA ASN A 361 16.44 18.79 2.35
C ASN A 361 17.75 17.97 2.18
N GLY A 362 18.43 18.09 1.04
CA GLY A 362 19.69 17.41 0.75
C GLY A 362 19.56 15.90 0.49
N ILE A 363 18.35 15.42 0.16
CA ILE A 363 18.05 14.01 -0.06
C ILE A 363 17.53 13.84 -1.49
N PRO A 364 18.33 13.30 -2.43
CA PRO A 364 17.81 12.94 -3.75
C PRO A 364 16.90 11.69 -3.60
N PRO A 365 15.62 11.76 -4.00
CA PRO A 365 14.74 10.59 -3.90
C PRO A 365 14.98 9.60 -5.03
N ALA A 366 14.68 8.32 -4.77
CA ALA A 366 14.49 7.32 -5.81
C ALA A 366 12.99 7.18 -6.15
N TYR A 367 12.67 6.88 -7.42
CA TYR A 367 11.31 6.50 -7.80
C TYR A 367 11.14 4.99 -7.73
N GLU A 368 9.99 4.56 -7.22
CA GLU A 368 9.69 3.14 -7.10
C GLU A 368 8.25 2.81 -7.45
N CYS A 369 7.99 1.51 -7.63
CA CYS A 369 6.66 0.95 -7.78
C CYS A 369 6.30 0.13 -6.53
N ALA A 370 5.18 0.44 -5.91
CA ALA A 370 4.64 -0.30 -4.77
C ALA A 370 3.11 -0.45 -4.90
N SER A 371 2.51 -1.26 -4.05
CA SER A 371 1.05 -1.39 -3.99
C SER A 371 0.58 -0.71 -2.72
N THR A 372 -0.08 0.43 -2.84
CA THR A 372 -0.54 1.30 -1.76
C THR A 372 -1.89 1.93 -2.12
N ASP A 373 -2.44 2.75 -1.25
CA ASP A 373 -3.66 3.54 -1.53
C ASP A 373 -3.55 4.42 -2.78
N SER A 374 -2.35 4.86 -3.13
CA SER A 374 -2.09 5.64 -4.35
C SER A 374 -2.46 4.91 -5.65
N ASN A 375 -2.56 3.57 -5.63
CA ASN A 375 -2.99 2.78 -6.78
C ASN A 375 -4.37 3.22 -7.30
N MET A 376 -5.31 3.46 -6.37
CA MET A 376 -6.68 3.78 -6.76
C MET A 376 -6.78 5.11 -7.53
N PRO A 377 -6.34 6.27 -7.01
CA PRO A 377 -6.36 7.53 -7.76
C PRO A 377 -5.48 7.48 -9.01
N MET A 378 -4.30 6.86 -8.99
CA MET A 378 -3.47 6.69 -10.19
C MET A 378 -4.22 5.99 -11.32
N SER A 379 -4.99 4.95 -11.01
CA SER A 379 -5.77 4.20 -12.00
C SER A 379 -6.92 5.01 -12.61
N LEU A 380 -7.39 6.03 -11.91
CA LEU A 380 -8.40 6.98 -12.37
C LEU A 380 -7.79 8.19 -13.09
N GLY A 381 -6.47 8.23 -13.28
CA GLY A 381 -5.76 9.35 -13.89
C GLY A 381 -5.63 10.58 -12.97
N ILE A 382 -5.88 10.43 -11.67
CA ILE A 382 -5.66 11.45 -10.66
C ILE A 382 -4.20 11.34 -10.19
N PRO A 383 -3.39 12.41 -10.30
CA PRO A 383 -2.03 12.44 -9.83
C PRO A 383 -1.92 12.09 -8.34
N ALA A 384 -1.18 11.02 -8.05
CA ALA A 384 -1.02 10.49 -6.70
C ALA A 384 0.41 10.04 -6.43
N LEU A 385 0.84 10.11 -5.18
CA LEU A 385 2.14 9.64 -4.73
C LEU A 385 2.02 8.98 -3.36
N THR A 386 2.86 7.97 -3.11
CA THR A 386 3.15 7.55 -1.74
C THR A 386 4.54 8.11 -1.36
N ILE A 387 4.60 8.76 -0.21
CA ILE A 387 5.79 9.43 0.33
C ILE A 387 6.06 8.95 1.77
N PRO A 388 7.28 9.13 2.30
CA PRO A 388 7.62 8.64 3.62
C PRO A 388 6.73 9.19 4.74
N ARG A 389 6.38 8.31 5.69
CA ARG A 389 5.56 8.58 6.89
C ARG A 389 6.40 8.91 8.13
N THR A 390 7.61 8.38 8.20
CA THR A 390 8.51 8.48 9.36
C THR A 390 9.97 8.40 8.90
N GLY A 391 10.90 8.61 9.84
CA GLY A 391 12.33 8.39 9.60
C GLY A 391 12.67 6.91 9.41
N LYS A 392 13.55 6.36 10.24
CA LYS A 392 13.91 4.93 10.15
C LYS A 392 12.80 4.04 10.73
N ALA A 393 12.35 3.09 9.95
CA ALA A 393 11.46 2.02 10.38
C ALA A 393 11.77 0.76 9.56
N ASP A 394 11.46 -0.41 10.09
CA ASP A 394 11.72 -1.69 9.43
C ASP A 394 10.87 -2.82 10.04
N ARG A 395 10.95 -3.97 9.43
CA ARG A 395 10.21 -5.18 9.85
C ARG A 395 8.70 -5.06 9.67
N PHE A 396 8.25 -4.23 8.73
CA PHE A 396 6.82 -4.11 8.39
C PHE A 396 6.18 -5.49 8.19
N HIS A 397 4.93 -5.65 8.62
CA HIS A 397 4.17 -6.89 8.62
C HIS A 397 4.74 -8.00 9.51
N ALA A 398 5.72 -7.72 10.36
CA ALA A 398 6.24 -8.66 11.35
C ALA A 398 5.84 -8.25 12.78
N LEU A 399 5.70 -9.24 13.67
CA LEU A 399 5.33 -8.98 15.08
C LEU A 399 6.38 -8.16 15.83
N ASP A 400 7.59 -8.08 15.32
CA ASP A 400 8.72 -7.28 15.84
C ASP A 400 8.97 -6.01 15.02
N GLU A 401 7.96 -5.53 14.31
CA GLU A 401 7.99 -4.25 13.62
C GLU A 401 8.43 -3.12 14.54
N TRP A 402 9.20 -2.17 14.00
CA TRP A 402 9.74 -1.08 14.80
C TRP A 402 9.94 0.19 14.01
N MET A 403 9.97 1.31 14.73
CA MET A 403 10.39 2.61 14.22
C MET A 403 11.35 3.29 15.19
N ASP A 404 12.19 4.19 14.65
CA ASP A 404 13.08 5.05 15.43
C ASP A 404 12.42 6.40 15.66
N THR A 405 12.47 6.86 16.90
CA THR A 405 11.95 8.18 17.28
C THR A 405 13.05 9.27 17.25
N ASP A 406 14.16 9.07 16.55
CA ASP A 406 15.18 10.10 16.40
C ASP A 406 14.56 11.42 15.90
N PRO A 407 14.73 12.53 16.67
CA PRO A 407 14.06 13.78 16.35
C PRO A 407 14.46 14.35 15.00
N GLN A 408 15.73 14.20 14.61
CA GLN A 408 16.25 14.83 13.40
C GLN A 408 15.77 14.12 12.13
N SER A 409 15.79 12.79 12.11
CA SER A 409 15.34 12.01 10.96
C SER A 409 13.84 12.19 10.73
N ASN A 410 13.04 12.14 11.80
CA ASN A 410 11.59 12.35 11.72
C ASN A 410 11.23 13.81 11.36
N LEU A 411 11.94 14.79 11.87
CA LEU A 411 11.77 16.19 11.45
C LEU A 411 12.04 16.37 9.96
N THR A 412 13.08 15.73 9.44
CA THR A 412 13.42 15.79 8.02
C THR A 412 12.29 15.28 7.14
N VAL A 413 11.70 14.12 7.49
CA VAL A 413 10.55 13.58 6.78
C VAL A 413 9.35 14.54 6.84
N LYS A 414 9.01 15.03 8.03
CA LYS A 414 7.89 15.97 8.21
C LYS A 414 8.10 17.28 7.41
N LYS A 415 9.32 17.77 7.30
CA LYS A 415 9.66 18.93 6.45
C LYS A 415 9.41 18.64 4.97
N ILE A 416 9.81 17.46 4.50
CA ILE A 416 9.58 17.03 3.12
C ILE A 416 8.08 16.94 2.84
N VAL A 417 7.33 16.26 3.71
CA VAL A 417 5.86 16.13 3.59
C VAL A 417 5.21 17.51 3.57
N LEU A 418 5.53 18.38 4.53
CA LEU A 418 4.96 19.71 4.61
C LEU A 418 5.28 20.55 3.36
N ALA A 419 6.54 20.58 2.91
CA ALA A 419 6.92 21.33 1.72
C ALA A 419 6.21 20.82 0.46
N THR A 420 6.06 19.48 0.33
CA THR A 420 5.37 18.85 -0.79
C THR A 420 3.89 19.23 -0.81
N VAL A 421 3.19 19.07 0.32
CA VAL A 421 1.76 19.40 0.42
C VAL A 421 1.52 20.88 0.18
N LEU A 422 2.34 21.76 0.77
CA LEU A 422 2.23 23.21 0.59
C LEU A 422 2.49 23.62 -0.87
N GLY A 423 3.42 22.94 -1.55
CA GLY A 423 3.75 23.21 -2.95
C GLY A 423 2.57 22.99 -3.88
N VAL A 424 1.83 21.89 -3.72
CA VAL A 424 0.64 21.62 -4.54
C VAL A 424 -0.62 22.32 -4.06
N ALA A 425 -0.74 22.59 -2.75
CA ALA A 425 -1.88 23.29 -2.18
C ALA A 425 -1.84 24.82 -2.38
N GLY A 426 -0.75 25.35 -2.89
CA GLY A 426 -0.58 26.77 -3.15
C GLY A 426 -0.49 27.58 -1.85
N ALA A 427 0.57 27.39 -1.05
CA ALA A 427 0.82 28.15 0.15
C ALA A 427 0.95 29.65 -0.12
N GLN A 428 0.37 30.48 0.80
CA GLN A 428 0.36 31.94 0.77
C GLN A 428 1.18 32.52 1.92
#